data_a8f01056dd50e4a53bbb218f7b18aa79
#
_entry.id   a8f01056dd50e4a53bbb218f7b18aa79
#
_cell.length_a   1.000
_cell.length_b   1.000
_cell.length_c   1.000
_cell.angle_alpha   90.00
_cell.angle_beta   90.00
_cell.angle_gamma   90.00
#
_symmetry.space_group_name_H-M   'P 1'
#
loop_
_entity.id
_entity.type
_entity.pdbx_description
1 polymer ?
#
loop_
_entity_poly.entity_id
_entity_poly.type
_entity_poly.pdbx_seq_one_letter_code
_entity_poly.pdbx_strand_id
1 'polypeptide(L)'
;MSHIFAENGEKAMRRILMIVFLALAGHLLNGQQLPGIELIMRLEGVDSPEDLDSYEVERLESLLDRPLRINHASLSKLKETGLLSHYQAVSLIDYRSRHGDVLSYSELSAVDGFGADFVERIAPFISFESGSLPGMVASDLGTSHEIAVKAASKTVIGSLETDPAAFSYALKYTLSDAGPFAAGIAFANSYDGRGLKPETVCGHIRYDLKRARGKIVAGDFNARFGQGLALWNGMSVGSLATPSAFLKRSSGVSASSSFSGAYALRGVAADVTFGRIRFAPLIAFRHERKSASLLPAANVSYFGRHGQCGITHYAEFSMTSERTSIPDMKTSADFAVCLHGTDMFAECAYDWASGSSAALAGAVFPVAEDMRMAAMIRFYPPGYSPNRSAAARSTTKCTNEHSVSLSGEAALGGWLDLNGKEGFGSSVRRATCTFSLDAACFPETKEGEDPRDIQLKANTEWTVMLTKAFRLKSKASERIRTWGQPFRTEIRTDLTYMSDPWIATVRLDAVCSEGFGFLSYLEGGYKTSKMAFYMRQGVFLVDNWDDRIYSYERDAPGSFSVPAYYGRGVWTALTGSWRFARWGRMYARAGLLTYPFMQKKKPGKAELKLQFIFYI
;
A
#
# COMPACT_ATOMS: atom_id res chain seq x y z
N MET A 1 53.28 7.47 5.55
CA MET A 1 52.43 6.26 5.68
C MET A 1 50.97 6.48 5.27
N SER A 2 50.34 7.64 5.44
CA SER A 2 48.95 7.88 5.09
C SER A 2 48.63 7.86 3.56
N HIS A 3 49.58 8.26 2.71
CA HIS A 3 49.39 8.26 1.25
C HIS A 3 49.39 6.84 0.62
N ILE A 4 50.13 5.90 1.17
CA ILE A 4 50.21 4.51 0.65
C ILE A 4 48.94 3.71 0.98
N PHE A 5 48.28 4.01 2.10
CA PHE A 5 46.99 3.38 2.46
C PHE A 5 45.83 3.88 1.60
N ALA A 6 45.82 5.16 1.21
CA ALA A 6 44.80 5.72 0.35
C ALA A 6 44.88 5.16 -1.08
N GLU A 7 46.09 5.03 -1.62
CA GLU A 7 46.31 4.53 -2.99
C GLU A 7 46.02 3.02 -3.13
N ASN A 8 46.30 2.24 -2.12
CA ASN A 8 45.94 0.82 -2.09
C ASN A 8 44.44 0.58 -1.92
N GLY A 9 43.73 1.43 -1.16
CA GLY A 9 42.29 1.39 -1.01
C GLY A 9 41.57 1.72 -2.34
N GLU A 10 42.06 2.71 -3.08
CA GLU A 10 41.49 3.09 -4.39
C GLU A 10 41.70 2.00 -5.45
N LYS A 11 42.89 1.39 -5.47
CA LYS A 11 43.20 0.26 -6.38
C LYS A 11 42.39 -1.00 -6.03
N ALA A 12 42.17 -1.27 -4.74
CA ALA A 12 41.31 -2.37 -4.30
C ALA A 12 39.85 -2.12 -4.67
N MET A 13 39.35 -0.91 -4.50
CA MET A 13 37.98 -0.52 -4.87
C MET A 13 37.75 -0.59 -6.37
N ARG A 14 38.71 -0.14 -7.20
CA ARG A 14 38.65 -0.27 -8.66
C ARG A 14 38.67 -1.74 -9.11
N ARG A 15 39.43 -2.60 -8.46
CA ARG A 15 39.44 -4.06 -8.74
C ARG A 15 38.14 -4.72 -8.35
N ILE A 16 37.55 -4.38 -7.20
CA ILE A 16 36.23 -4.88 -6.76
C ILE A 16 35.12 -4.41 -7.73
N LEU A 17 35.13 -3.12 -8.12
CA LEU A 17 34.21 -2.58 -9.12
C LEU A 17 34.37 -3.28 -10.48
N MET A 18 35.58 -3.58 -10.91
CA MET A 18 35.84 -4.27 -12.17
C MET A 18 35.45 -5.76 -12.14
N ILE A 19 35.63 -6.43 -11.01
CA ILE A 19 35.17 -7.82 -10.82
C ILE A 19 33.64 -7.88 -10.78
N VAL A 20 32.97 -6.94 -10.09
CA VAL A 20 31.51 -6.80 -10.08
C VAL A 20 31.00 -6.52 -11.48
N PHE A 21 31.68 -5.65 -12.26
CA PHE A 21 31.29 -5.32 -13.64
C PHE A 21 31.49 -6.52 -14.60
N LEU A 22 32.54 -7.32 -14.43
CA LEU A 22 32.79 -8.52 -15.23
C LEU A 22 31.85 -9.68 -14.87
N ALA A 23 31.48 -9.83 -13.59
CA ALA A 23 30.49 -10.80 -13.16
C ALA A 23 29.06 -10.48 -13.68
N LEU A 24 28.77 -9.18 -13.87
CA LEU A 24 27.49 -8.69 -14.40
C LEU A 24 27.33 -8.90 -15.92
N ALA A 25 28.41 -9.11 -16.66
CA ALA A 25 28.38 -9.23 -18.12
C ALA A 25 27.97 -10.62 -18.65
N GLY A 26 27.84 -11.63 -17.79
CA GLY A 26 27.77 -13.05 -18.20
C GLY A 26 26.39 -13.71 -18.28
N HIS A 27 25.28 -13.09 -17.82
CA HIS A 27 23.97 -13.78 -17.75
C HIS A 27 22.84 -12.96 -18.37
N LEU A 28 22.64 -13.15 -19.66
CA LEU A 28 21.52 -12.63 -20.44
C LEU A 28 20.57 -13.78 -20.79
N LEU A 29 19.53 -14.01 -20.00
CA LEU A 29 18.27 -14.66 -20.44
C LEU A 29 17.40 -15.01 -19.23
N ASN A 30 16.46 -14.12 -18.83
CA ASN A 30 15.19 -14.52 -18.19
C ASN A 30 14.35 -13.28 -17.88
N GLY A 31 13.03 -13.44 -17.88
CA GLY A 31 12.09 -12.33 -17.67
C GLY A 31 12.25 -11.66 -16.30
N GLN A 32 12.19 -10.33 -16.29
CA GLN A 32 12.37 -9.51 -15.08
C GLN A 32 11.18 -9.66 -14.13
N GLN A 33 11.44 -10.08 -12.90
CA GLN A 33 10.45 -10.01 -11.81
C GLN A 33 10.65 -8.72 -11.01
N LEU A 34 9.65 -7.84 -11.04
CA LEU A 34 9.63 -6.63 -10.19
C LEU A 34 9.66 -7.00 -8.71
N PRO A 35 10.29 -6.18 -7.84
CA PRO A 35 10.18 -6.33 -6.40
C PRO A 35 8.72 -6.32 -5.94
N GLY A 36 8.35 -7.13 -4.94
CA GLY A 36 6.96 -7.25 -4.49
C GLY A 36 6.32 -5.93 -4.10
N ILE A 37 7.07 -5.04 -3.43
CA ILE A 37 6.58 -3.72 -3.04
C ILE A 37 6.21 -2.84 -4.25
N GLU A 38 6.93 -2.94 -5.36
CA GLU A 38 6.61 -2.20 -6.58
C GLU A 38 5.34 -2.69 -7.26
N LEU A 39 5.06 -4.00 -7.18
CA LEU A 39 3.81 -4.57 -7.68
C LEU A 39 2.62 -4.05 -6.86
N ILE A 40 2.80 -3.93 -5.54
CA ILE A 40 1.80 -3.36 -4.64
C ILE A 40 1.60 -1.87 -4.94
N MET A 41 2.68 -1.10 -5.08
CA MET A 41 2.61 0.32 -5.45
C MET A 41 1.85 0.53 -6.77
N ARG A 42 2.14 -0.27 -7.79
CA ARG A 42 1.46 -0.22 -9.09
C ARG A 42 -0.02 -0.54 -8.98
N LEU A 43 -0.40 -1.50 -8.11
CA LEU A 43 -1.80 -1.84 -7.85
C LEU A 43 -2.54 -0.72 -7.14
N GLU A 44 -1.92 -0.11 -6.12
CA GLU A 44 -2.51 0.99 -5.33
C GLU A 44 -2.42 2.35 -6.03
N GLY A 45 -1.63 2.46 -7.10
CA GLY A 45 -1.48 3.69 -7.88
C GLY A 45 -0.61 4.74 -7.20
N VAL A 46 0.27 4.34 -6.29
CA VAL A 46 1.19 5.24 -5.59
C VAL A 46 2.58 5.21 -6.22
N ASP A 47 3.30 6.32 -6.11
CA ASP A 47 4.64 6.49 -6.66
C ASP A 47 5.76 6.30 -5.61
N SER A 48 5.38 6.15 -4.34
CA SER A 48 6.32 5.97 -3.22
C SER A 48 5.81 4.92 -2.24
N PRO A 49 6.70 4.06 -1.70
CA PRO A 49 6.33 3.11 -0.63
C PRO A 49 5.79 3.81 0.62
N GLU A 50 6.25 5.03 0.88
CA GLU A 50 5.85 5.86 2.02
C GLU A 50 4.35 6.16 2.05
N ASP A 51 3.70 6.15 0.89
CA ASP A 51 2.28 6.39 0.71
C ASP A 51 1.40 5.15 0.89
N LEU A 52 2.01 3.97 1.10
CA LEU A 52 1.28 2.72 1.30
C LEU A 52 0.81 2.55 2.76
N ASP A 53 -0.36 1.96 2.93
CA ASP A 53 -0.86 1.52 4.23
C ASP A 53 -0.25 0.17 4.62
N SER A 54 0.30 0.07 5.83
CA SER A 54 0.92 -1.16 6.36
C SER A 54 -0.04 -2.37 6.37
N TYR A 55 -1.33 -2.16 6.62
CA TYR A 55 -2.34 -3.21 6.57
C TYR A 55 -2.57 -3.73 5.15
N GLU A 56 -2.64 -2.82 4.16
CA GLU A 56 -2.79 -3.19 2.76
C GLU A 56 -1.55 -3.95 2.26
N VAL A 57 -0.35 -3.48 2.63
CA VAL A 57 0.90 -4.17 2.29
C VAL A 57 0.92 -5.57 2.87
N GLU A 58 0.61 -5.77 4.17
CA GLU A 58 0.56 -7.10 4.80
C GLU A 58 -0.35 -8.06 4.02
N ARG A 59 -1.52 -7.57 3.62
CA ARG A 59 -2.51 -8.35 2.89
C ARG A 59 -2.07 -8.71 1.48
N LEU A 60 -1.55 -7.74 0.73
CA LEU A 60 -1.12 -7.93 -0.65
C LEU A 60 0.18 -8.74 -0.75
N GLU A 61 1.11 -8.61 0.19
CA GLU A 61 2.30 -9.47 0.28
C GLU A 61 1.91 -10.95 0.43
N SER A 62 0.88 -11.25 1.23
CA SER A 62 0.39 -12.62 1.36
C SER A 62 -0.15 -13.20 0.04
N LEU A 63 -0.73 -12.35 -0.82
CA LEU A 63 -1.21 -12.75 -2.14
C LEU A 63 -0.08 -12.92 -3.17
N LEU A 64 1.03 -12.20 -3.04
CA LEU A 64 2.21 -12.45 -3.87
C LEU A 64 2.85 -13.81 -3.56
N ASP A 65 2.77 -14.24 -2.30
CA ASP A 65 3.26 -15.56 -1.88
C ASP A 65 2.31 -16.70 -2.22
N ARG A 66 0.99 -16.44 -2.17
CA ARG A 66 -0.11 -17.36 -2.47
C ARG A 66 -1.18 -16.66 -3.28
N PRO A 67 -1.06 -16.64 -4.62
CA PRO A 67 -2.02 -15.97 -5.49
C PRO A 67 -3.46 -16.46 -5.28
N LEU A 68 -4.40 -15.52 -5.37
CA LEU A 68 -5.82 -15.78 -5.24
C LEU A 68 -6.32 -16.67 -6.39
N ARG A 69 -6.84 -17.84 -6.07
CA ARG A 69 -7.44 -18.77 -7.04
C ARG A 69 -8.83 -18.27 -7.43
N ILE A 70 -8.91 -17.44 -8.47
CA ILE A 70 -10.15 -16.71 -8.81
C ILE A 70 -11.30 -17.65 -9.23
N ASN A 71 -11.01 -18.87 -9.72
CA ASN A 71 -12.03 -19.83 -10.10
C ASN A 71 -12.62 -20.61 -8.92
N HIS A 72 -11.91 -20.71 -7.82
CA HIS A 72 -12.35 -21.46 -6.63
C HIS A 72 -12.83 -20.53 -5.49
N ALA A 73 -12.44 -19.26 -5.52
CA ALA A 73 -12.77 -18.34 -4.45
C ALA A 73 -14.28 -18.03 -4.39
N SER A 74 -14.84 -18.07 -3.18
CA SER A 74 -16.19 -17.58 -2.89
C SER A 74 -16.27 -16.05 -3.00
N LEU A 75 -17.46 -15.47 -3.11
CA LEU A 75 -17.67 -14.03 -3.10
C LEU A 75 -17.02 -13.38 -1.87
N SER A 76 -17.17 -14.01 -0.70
CA SER A 76 -16.58 -13.54 0.56
C SER A 76 -15.06 -13.52 0.49
N LYS A 77 -14.43 -14.56 -0.03
CA LYS A 77 -12.97 -14.66 -0.19
C LYS A 77 -12.44 -13.62 -1.15
N LEU A 78 -13.08 -13.44 -2.32
CA LEU A 78 -12.71 -12.40 -3.29
C LEU A 78 -12.70 -10.99 -2.68
N LYS A 79 -13.70 -10.68 -1.85
CA LYS A 79 -13.81 -9.39 -1.16
C LYS A 79 -12.81 -9.19 -0.03
N GLU A 80 -12.44 -10.25 0.70
CA GLU A 80 -11.51 -10.16 1.82
C GLU A 80 -10.10 -9.78 1.39
N THR A 81 -9.68 -10.21 0.22
CA THR A 81 -8.37 -9.87 -0.30
C THR A 81 -8.19 -8.38 -0.53
N GLY A 82 -9.29 -7.60 -0.68
CA GLY A 82 -9.30 -6.19 -1.09
C GLY A 82 -8.66 -5.92 -2.46
N LEU A 83 -8.29 -7.00 -3.15
CA LEU A 83 -7.81 -6.94 -4.51
C LEU A 83 -8.90 -6.45 -5.47
N LEU A 84 -10.14 -6.91 -5.24
CA LEU A 84 -11.30 -6.60 -6.04
C LEU A 84 -12.27 -5.70 -5.27
N SER A 85 -12.90 -4.76 -5.99
CA SER A 85 -14.09 -4.08 -5.48
C SER A 85 -15.25 -5.07 -5.33
N HIS A 86 -16.28 -4.69 -4.59
CA HIS A 86 -17.48 -5.53 -4.47
C HIS A 86 -18.12 -5.78 -5.84
N TYR A 87 -18.20 -4.75 -6.68
CA TYR A 87 -18.73 -4.83 -8.04
C TYR A 87 -17.96 -5.86 -8.88
N GLN A 88 -16.64 -5.79 -8.90
CA GLN A 88 -15.79 -6.75 -9.62
C GLN A 88 -15.95 -8.17 -9.11
N ALA A 89 -16.03 -8.36 -7.79
CA ALA A 89 -16.21 -9.67 -7.20
C ALA A 89 -17.58 -10.29 -7.58
N VAL A 90 -18.65 -9.51 -7.59
CA VAL A 90 -19.98 -9.97 -8.02
C VAL A 90 -20.00 -10.26 -9.52
N SER A 91 -19.41 -9.40 -10.35
CA SER A 91 -19.31 -9.59 -11.80
C SER A 91 -18.56 -10.87 -12.16
N LEU A 92 -17.46 -11.15 -11.46
CA LEU A 92 -16.70 -12.38 -11.64
C LEU A 92 -17.51 -13.63 -11.28
N ILE A 93 -18.23 -13.62 -10.14
CA ILE A 93 -19.09 -14.75 -9.74
C ILE A 93 -20.24 -14.95 -10.74
N ASP A 94 -20.83 -13.88 -11.24
CA ASP A 94 -21.89 -13.94 -12.24
C ASP A 94 -21.38 -14.47 -13.58
N TYR A 95 -20.21 -14.03 -14.02
CA TYR A 95 -19.52 -14.53 -15.20
C TYR A 95 -19.26 -16.04 -15.08
N ARG A 96 -18.64 -16.47 -13.98
CA ARG A 96 -18.36 -17.90 -13.71
C ARG A 96 -19.62 -18.76 -13.70
N SER A 97 -20.74 -18.23 -13.20
CA SER A 97 -22.00 -18.96 -13.16
C SER A 97 -22.62 -19.19 -14.54
N ARG A 98 -22.29 -18.35 -15.53
CA ARG A 98 -22.83 -18.41 -16.91
C ARG A 98 -21.88 -19.09 -17.90
N HIS A 99 -20.58 -18.84 -17.75
CA HIS A 99 -19.56 -19.21 -18.75
C HIS A 99 -18.57 -20.27 -18.24
N GLY A 100 -18.58 -20.57 -16.95
CA GLY A 100 -17.60 -21.47 -16.33
C GLY A 100 -16.35 -20.74 -15.84
N ASP A 101 -15.26 -21.49 -15.67
CA ASP A 101 -13.99 -20.98 -15.16
C ASP A 101 -13.32 -20.02 -16.14
N VAL A 102 -12.73 -18.96 -15.62
CA VAL A 102 -11.91 -17.99 -16.38
C VAL A 102 -10.53 -18.60 -16.60
N LEU A 103 -10.07 -18.67 -17.86
CA LEU A 103 -8.84 -19.40 -18.23
C LEU A 103 -7.69 -18.48 -18.67
N SER A 104 -7.96 -17.20 -18.94
CA SER A 104 -6.94 -16.28 -19.44
C SER A 104 -7.13 -14.84 -18.94
N TYR A 105 -6.05 -14.05 -19.01
CA TYR A 105 -6.11 -12.61 -18.70
C TYR A 105 -7.02 -11.85 -19.68
N SER A 106 -7.01 -12.23 -20.96
CA SER A 106 -7.89 -11.61 -21.96
C SER A 106 -9.36 -11.87 -21.66
N GLU A 107 -9.71 -13.07 -21.24
CA GLU A 107 -11.06 -13.43 -20.82
C GLU A 107 -11.48 -12.65 -19.57
N LEU A 108 -10.59 -12.58 -18.56
CA LEU A 108 -10.84 -11.80 -17.36
C LEU A 108 -11.06 -10.31 -17.65
N SER A 109 -10.34 -9.75 -18.63
CA SER A 109 -10.48 -8.36 -19.00
C SER A 109 -11.83 -8.02 -19.64
N ALA A 110 -12.54 -9.02 -20.17
CA ALA A 110 -13.88 -8.88 -20.74
C ALA A 110 -15.00 -8.94 -19.67
N VAL A 111 -14.66 -9.33 -18.43
CA VAL A 111 -15.63 -9.32 -17.32
C VAL A 111 -15.94 -7.88 -16.90
N ASP A 112 -17.22 -7.59 -16.67
CA ASP A 112 -17.67 -6.24 -16.27
C ASP A 112 -16.88 -5.69 -15.08
N GLY A 113 -16.30 -4.50 -15.23
CA GLY A 113 -15.51 -3.81 -14.19
C GLY A 113 -14.04 -4.19 -14.10
N PHE A 114 -13.51 -5.10 -14.95
CA PHE A 114 -12.10 -5.45 -14.94
C PHE A 114 -11.27 -4.60 -15.91
N GLY A 115 -11.45 -4.72 -17.20
CA GLY A 115 -10.61 -4.02 -18.18
C GLY A 115 -9.15 -4.52 -18.22
N ALA A 116 -8.46 -4.32 -19.34
CA ALA A 116 -7.12 -4.86 -19.57
C ALA A 116 -6.07 -4.31 -18.58
N ASP A 117 -6.07 -3.03 -18.34
CA ASP A 117 -5.15 -2.36 -17.42
C ASP A 117 -5.24 -2.86 -15.98
N PHE A 118 -6.47 -3.01 -15.46
CA PHE A 118 -6.66 -3.51 -14.12
C PHE A 118 -6.21 -4.96 -14.01
N VAL A 119 -6.53 -5.78 -15.03
CA VAL A 119 -6.10 -7.18 -15.09
C VAL A 119 -4.57 -7.30 -15.12
N GLU A 120 -3.87 -6.43 -15.86
CA GLU A 120 -2.40 -6.39 -15.84
C GLU A 120 -1.83 -6.10 -14.45
N ARG A 121 -2.44 -5.16 -13.70
CA ARG A 121 -2.00 -4.82 -12.33
C ARG A 121 -2.26 -5.93 -11.32
N ILE A 122 -3.38 -6.67 -11.44
CA ILE A 122 -3.71 -7.75 -10.51
C ILE A 122 -3.08 -9.09 -10.89
N ALA A 123 -2.53 -9.23 -12.10
CA ALA A 123 -1.97 -10.49 -12.60
C ALA A 123 -1.00 -11.20 -11.64
N PRO A 124 -0.08 -10.50 -10.93
CA PRO A 124 0.83 -11.14 -9.98
C PRO A 124 0.15 -11.73 -8.73
N PHE A 125 -1.09 -11.29 -8.44
CA PHE A 125 -1.84 -11.61 -7.22
C PHE A 125 -2.90 -12.68 -7.42
N ILE A 126 -3.13 -13.16 -8.66
CA ILE A 126 -4.19 -14.10 -9.02
C ILE A 126 -3.64 -15.36 -9.71
N SER A 127 -4.45 -16.43 -9.66
CA SER A 127 -4.18 -17.68 -10.35
C SER A 127 -5.46 -18.18 -11.03
N PHE A 128 -5.30 -18.71 -12.26
CA PHE A 128 -6.37 -19.33 -13.06
C PHE A 128 -6.49 -20.84 -12.83
N GLU A 129 -5.98 -21.37 -11.71
CA GLU A 129 -6.20 -22.78 -11.40
C GLU A 129 -7.68 -23.14 -11.54
N SER A 130 -7.95 -24.20 -12.32
CA SER A 130 -9.30 -24.65 -12.63
C SER A 130 -9.38 -26.16 -12.40
N GLY A 131 -10.44 -26.60 -11.72
CA GLY A 131 -10.74 -28.02 -11.56
C GLY A 131 -11.42 -28.66 -12.79
N SER A 132 -11.82 -27.82 -13.77
CA SER A 132 -12.52 -28.30 -14.98
C SER A 132 -11.61 -28.72 -16.13
N LEU A 133 -10.31 -28.40 -16.07
CA LEU A 133 -9.35 -28.76 -17.10
C LEU A 133 -8.88 -30.23 -16.96
N PRO A 134 -8.85 -31.03 -18.04
CA PRO A 134 -8.36 -32.39 -18.00
C PRO A 134 -6.90 -32.44 -17.50
N GLY A 135 -6.64 -33.28 -16.49
CA GLY A 135 -5.30 -33.46 -15.92
C GLY A 135 -4.91 -32.44 -14.84
N MET A 136 -5.72 -31.43 -14.56
CA MET A 136 -5.58 -30.60 -13.39
C MET A 136 -6.32 -31.23 -12.21
N VAL A 137 -5.56 -31.72 -11.24
CA VAL A 137 -6.12 -32.11 -9.95
C VAL A 137 -6.46 -30.80 -9.25
N ALA A 138 -7.74 -30.57 -8.94
CA ALA A 138 -8.09 -29.55 -7.96
C ALA A 138 -7.25 -29.85 -6.71
N SER A 139 -6.22 -29.05 -6.44
CA SER A 139 -5.44 -29.22 -5.22
C SER A 139 -6.44 -29.15 -4.08
N ASP A 140 -6.38 -30.11 -3.17
CA ASP A 140 -7.28 -30.25 -2.05
C ASP A 140 -7.61 -28.87 -1.45
N LEU A 141 -8.86 -28.46 -1.62
CA LEU A 141 -9.41 -27.26 -0.98
C LEU A 141 -9.65 -27.55 0.51
N GLY A 142 -8.65 -28.21 1.13
CA GLY A 142 -8.65 -28.52 2.55
C GLY A 142 -8.62 -27.25 3.40
N THR A 143 -9.11 -27.37 4.61
CA THR A 143 -8.98 -26.35 5.64
C THR A 143 -7.52 -25.90 5.72
N SER A 144 -7.26 -24.60 5.61
CA SER A 144 -5.92 -24.03 5.66
C SER A 144 -5.70 -23.32 6.98
N HIS A 145 -4.67 -23.71 7.69
CA HIS A 145 -4.22 -23.06 8.91
C HIS A 145 -2.90 -22.32 8.64
N GLU A 146 -2.84 -21.07 9.05
CA GLU A 146 -1.62 -20.27 8.99
C GLU A 146 -1.27 -19.79 10.38
N ILE A 147 -0.04 -20.04 10.82
CA ILE A 147 0.52 -19.55 12.08
C ILE A 147 1.73 -18.70 11.76
N ALA A 148 1.71 -17.42 12.16
CA ALA A 148 2.86 -16.53 12.05
C ALA A 148 3.34 -16.14 13.44
N VAL A 149 4.64 -16.34 13.71
CA VAL A 149 5.30 -16.01 14.96
C VAL A 149 6.44 -15.06 14.66
N LYS A 150 6.48 -13.91 15.32
CA LYS A 150 7.50 -12.89 15.15
C LYS A 150 8.11 -12.53 16.49
N ALA A 151 9.42 -12.36 16.50
CA ALA A 151 10.19 -11.83 17.62
C ALA A 151 11.15 -10.76 17.09
N ALA A 152 11.30 -9.68 17.83
CA ALA A 152 12.21 -8.61 17.46
C ALA A 152 12.85 -8.01 18.71
N SER A 153 14.11 -7.61 18.58
CA SER A 153 14.88 -6.92 19.62
C SER A 153 15.53 -5.68 19.06
N LYS A 154 15.56 -4.62 19.85
CA LYS A 154 16.15 -3.33 19.50
C LYS A 154 17.05 -2.86 20.64
N THR A 155 18.24 -2.43 20.32
CA THR A 155 19.25 -1.99 21.29
C THR A 155 19.85 -0.67 20.86
N VAL A 156 20.09 0.21 21.82
CA VAL A 156 20.82 1.48 21.64
C VAL A 156 22.32 1.20 21.82
N ILE A 157 23.14 1.64 20.85
CA ILE A 157 24.59 1.41 20.84
C ILE A 157 25.33 2.71 21.13
N GLY A 158 26.29 2.66 22.05
CA GLY A 158 27.17 3.81 22.35
C GLY A 158 26.51 4.88 23.25
N SER A 159 25.43 4.55 23.94
CA SER A 159 24.94 5.31 25.08
C SER A 159 25.78 5.01 26.31
N LEU A 160 25.95 6.01 27.19
CA LEU A 160 26.62 5.83 28.50
C LEU A 160 25.73 5.05 29.49
N GLU A 161 24.44 5.01 29.23
CA GLU A 161 23.46 4.21 29.96
C GLU A 161 23.21 2.92 29.17
N THR A 162 23.40 1.78 29.80
CA THR A 162 23.02 0.46 29.26
C THR A 162 21.51 0.31 29.38
N ASP A 163 20.77 0.91 28.44
CA ASP A 163 19.36 0.60 28.32
C ASP A 163 19.20 -0.88 27.95
N PRO A 164 18.36 -1.63 28.68
CA PRO A 164 18.10 -3.02 28.32
C PRO A 164 17.51 -3.09 26.91
N ALA A 165 17.88 -4.14 26.16
CA ALA A 165 17.35 -4.34 24.83
C ALA A 165 15.81 -4.41 24.86
N ALA A 166 15.16 -3.53 24.11
CA ALA A 166 13.73 -3.55 23.97
C ALA A 166 13.30 -4.77 23.14
N PHE A 167 12.29 -5.49 23.60
CA PHE A 167 11.79 -6.70 22.98
C PHE A 167 10.35 -6.53 22.49
N SER A 168 10.06 -7.03 21.30
CA SER A 168 8.73 -7.04 20.70
C SER A 168 8.43 -8.44 20.16
N TYR A 169 7.17 -8.87 20.29
CA TYR A 169 6.69 -10.11 19.71
C TYR A 169 5.33 -9.90 19.03
N ALA A 170 5.02 -10.79 18.09
CA ALA A 170 3.69 -10.90 17.52
C ALA A 170 3.38 -12.37 17.19
N LEU A 171 2.13 -12.75 17.40
CA LEU A 171 1.58 -14.06 17.08
C LEU A 171 0.28 -13.87 16.31
N LYS A 172 0.13 -14.56 15.18
CA LYS A 172 -1.11 -14.55 14.39
C LYS A 172 -1.47 -15.98 14.02
N TYR A 173 -2.74 -16.30 14.17
CA TYR A 173 -3.33 -17.53 13.65
C TYR A 173 -4.48 -17.18 12.73
N THR A 174 -4.55 -17.82 11.57
CA THR A 174 -5.62 -17.65 10.60
C THR A 174 -6.13 -19.03 10.15
N LEU A 175 -7.43 -19.23 10.26
CA LEU A 175 -8.17 -20.37 9.74
C LEU A 175 -8.93 -19.91 8.51
N SER A 176 -8.70 -20.52 7.37
CA SER A 176 -9.43 -20.26 6.12
C SER A 176 -9.88 -21.55 5.45
N ASP A 177 -10.88 -21.41 4.59
CA ASP A 177 -11.43 -22.50 3.79
C ASP A 177 -12.01 -23.67 4.62
N ALA A 178 -12.41 -23.41 5.89
CA ALA A 178 -13.08 -24.38 6.76
C ALA A 178 -14.60 -24.42 6.50
N GLY A 179 -14.98 -24.72 5.25
CA GLY A 179 -16.36 -24.69 4.80
C GLY A 179 -16.92 -23.26 4.84
N PRO A 180 -18.04 -22.99 5.59
CA PRO A 180 -18.60 -21.65 5.70
C PRO A 180 -17.88 -20.76 6.74
N PHE A 181 -16.92 -21.30 7.50
CA PHE A 181 -16.25 -20.59 8.57
C PHE A 181 -14.84 -20.15 8.18
N ALA A 182 -14.47 -18.97 8.66
CA ALA A 182 -13.10 -18.52 8.75
C ALA A 182 -12.90 -17.76 10.07
N ALA A 183 -11.70 -17.80 10.62
CA ALA A 183 -11.38 -17.11 11.85
C ALA A 183 -9.93 -16.61 11.82
N GLY A 184 -9.65 -15.56 12.55
CA GLY A 184 -8.30 -15.05 12.71
C GLY A 184 -8.13 -14.41 14.07
N ILE A 185 -6.95 -14.56 14.66
CA ILE A 185 -6.55 -13.87 15.86
C ILE A 185 -5.10 -13.44 15.78
N ALA A 186 -4.79 -12.24 16.22
CA ALA A 186 -3.45 -11.69 16.28
C ALA A 186 -3.20 -11.03 17.63
N PHE A 187 -2.00 -11.23 18.16
CA PHE A 187 -1.48 -10.61 19.37
C PHE A 187 -0.16 -9.95 19.05
N ALA A 188 0.04 -8.75 19.53
CA ALA A 188 1.33 -8.06 19.38
C ALA A 188 1.61 -7.17 20.60
N ASN A 189 2.89 -6.97 20.91
CA ASN A 189 3.36 -5.89 21.76
C ASN A 189 4.33 -4.99 20.99
N SER A 190 4.46 -3.74 21.42
CA SER A 190 5.45 -2.80 20.91
C SER A 190 6.79 -2.93 21.64
N TYR A 191 7.86 -2.31 21.10
CA TYR A 191 9.17 -2.24 21.78
C TYR A 191 9.12 -1.46 23.10
N ASP A 192 8.19 -0.53 23.22
CA ASP A 192 8.03 0.31 24.42
C ASP A 192 7.11 -0.35 25.45
N GLY A 193 6.56 -1.54 25.15
CA GLY A 193 5.69 -2.30 26.01
C GLY A 193 6.41 -2.85 27.26
N ARG A 194 5.84 -2.59 28.41
CA ARG A 194 6.39 -3.10 29.68
C ARG A 194 5.89 -4.54 29.90
N GLY A 195 6.77 -5.50 29.62
CA GLY A 195 6.53 -6.92 29.86
C GLY A 195 5.94 -7.68 28.68
N LEU A 196 5.48 -8.91 28.94
CA LEU A 196 4.98 -9.84 27.92
C LEU A 196 3.48 -9.70 27.63
N LYS A 197 2.79 -8.73 28.24
CA LYS A 197 1.36 -8.52 28.00
C LYS A 197 1.13 -7.95 26.61
N PRO A 198 0.26 -8.54 25.77
CA PRO A 198 -0.05 -8.00 24.46
C PRO A 198 -0.74 -6.65 24.60
N GLU A 199 -0.29 -5.66 23.82
CA GLU A 199 -0.89 -4.34 23.72
C GLU A 199 -1.98 -4.31 22.66
N THR A 200 -1.78 -5.08 21.58
CA THR A 200 -2.74 -5.25 20.50
C THR A 200 -3.30 -6.67 20.54
N VAL A 201 -4.63 -6.75 20.54
CA VAL A 201 -5.38 -7.99 20.36
C VAL A 201 -6.42 -7.71 19.28
N CYS A 202 -6.32 -8.40 18.16
CA CYS A 202 -7.22 -8.28 17.02
C CYS A 202 -7.71 -9.67 16.61
N GLY A 203 -9.02 -9.86 16.45
CA GLY A 203 -9.52 -11.17 16.05
C GLY A 203 -10.96 -11.13 15.56
N HIS A 204 -11.30 -12.10 14.70
CA HIS A 204 -12.60 -12.21 14.09
C HIS A 204 -13.03 -13.66 13.88
N ILE A 205 -14.33 -13.83 13.78
CA ILE A 205 -14.98 -15.04 13.24
C ILE A 205 -15.87 -14.58 12.09
N ARG A 206 -15.79 -15.26 10.96
CA ARG A 206 -16.62 -15.04 9.78
C ARG A 206 -17.45 -16.29 9.50
N TYR A 207 -18.70 -16.09 9.14
CA TYR A 207 -19.61 -17.10 8.65
C TYR A 207 -20.17 -16.74 7.29
N ASP A 208 -19.96 -17.57 6.27
CA ASP A 208 -20.44 -17.36 4.89
C ASP A 208 -21.84 -17.96 4.72
N LEU A 209 -22.78 -17.12 4.30
CA LEU A 209 -24.18 -17.46 4.10
C LEU A 209 -24.38 -18.13 2.74
N LYS A 210 -24.65 -19.44 2.70
CA LYS A 210 -24.79 -20.19 1.44
C LYS A 210 -25.97 -19.72 0.57
N ARG A 211 -27.14 -19.40 1.18
CA ARG A 211 -28.37 -19.02 0.45
C ARG A 211 -28.41 -17.56 0.03
N ALA A 212 -27.79 -16.67 0.76
CA ALA A 212 -27.88 -15.22 0.59
C ALA A 212 -26.51 -14.65 0.24
N ARG A 213 -25.80 -15.12 -0.77
CA ARG A 213 -24.51 -14.59 -1.27
C ARG A 213 -23.91 -13.51 -0.34
N GLY A 214 -23.53 -13.87 0.87
CA GLY A 214 -23.13 -12.91 1.90
C GLY A 214 -22.36 -13.53 3.05
N LYS A 215 -22.02 -12.69 4.03
CA LYS A 215 -21.27 -13.09 5.22
C LYS A 215 -21.70 -12.31 6.45
N ILE A 216 -21.46 -12.89 7.61
CA ILE A 216 -21.52 -12.23 8.90
C ILE A 216 -20.12 -12.28 9.51
N VAL A 217 -19.67 -11.17 10.06
CA VAL A 217 -18.38 -11.05 10.75
C VAL A 217 -18.64 -10.58 12.17
N ALA A 218 -18.08 -11.28 13.14
CA ALA A 218 -18.04 -10.89 14.54
C ALA A 218 -16.59 -10.72 14.99
N GLY A 219 -16.29 -9.67 15.74
CA GLY A 219 -14.94 -9.29 16.16
C GLY A 219 -14.42 -8.08 15.38
N ASP A 220 -13.20 -8.14 14.92
CA ASP A 220 -12.54 -7.02 14.22
C ASP A 220 -12.77 -7.10 12.71
N PHE A 221 -13.20 -5.99 12.10
CA PHE A 221 -13.49 -5.89 10.68
C PHE A 221 -13.21 -4.49 10.14
N ASN A 222 -13.06 -4.39 8.81
CA ASN A 222 -13.01 -3.14 8.07
C ASN A 222 -14.32 -2.92 7.33
N ALA A 223 -14.72 -1.64 7.22
CA ALA A 223 -15.87 -1.20 6.45
C ALA A 223 -15.42 -0.11 5.47
N ARG A 224 -15.64 -0.32 4.16
CA ARG A 224 -15.14 0.54 3.08
C ARG A 224 -16.23 0.73 2.04
N PHE A 225 -16.84 1.91 2.02
CA PHE A 225 -17.97 2.25 1.15
C PHE A 225 -17.70 3.52 0.36
N GLY A 226 -18.25 3.61 -0.86
CA GLY A 226 -18.11 4.75 -1.76
C GLY A 226 -16.65 5.08 -2.10
N GLN A 227 -16.34 6.36 -2.15
CA GLN A 227 -14.99 6.91 -2.29
C GLN A 227 -14.35 7.24 -0.92
N GLY A 228 -15.02 6.86 0.16
CA GLY A 228 -14.54 7.01 1.52
C GLY A 228 -14.81 8.35 2.16
N LEU A 229 -15.77 9.10 1.70
CA LEU A 229 -16.10 10.41 2.26
C LEU A 229 -16.85 10.28 3.59
N ALA A 230 -17.81 9.35 3.72
CA ALA A 230 -18.50 9.10 4.98
C ALA A 230 -17.81 8.01 5.82
N LEU A 231 -17.79 6.77 5.34
CA LEU A 231 -17.32 5.62 6.13
C LEU A 231 -16.28 4.78 5.37
N TRP A 232 -15.05 4.95 5.79
CA TRP A 232 -13.91 4.16 5.30
C TRP A 232 -12.87 4.01 6.40
N ASN A 233 -12.68 2.84 6.92
CA ASN A 233 -11.60 2.60 7.87
C ASN A 233 -10.36 1.99 7.19
N GLY A 234 -9.21 2.45 7.64
CA GLY A 234 -7.89 2.27 7.05
C GLY A 234 -7.22 3.62 6.79
N MET A 235 -5.97 3.59 6.44
CA MET A 235 -5.24 4.79 6.05
C MET A 235 -5.71 5.26 4.66
N SER A 236 -5.83 6.55 4.46
CA SER A 236 -6.02 7.10 3.12
C SER A 236 -4.68 7.34 2.50
N VAL A 237 -4.48 6.82 1.32
CA VAL A 237 -3.35 7.18 0.47
C VAL A 237 -3.49 8.65 0.09
N GLY A 238 -2.54 9.48 0.52
CA GLY A 238 -2.53 10.92 0.23
C GLY A 238 -2.01 11.26 -1.17
N SER A 239 -1.49 10.29 -1.91
CA SER A 239 -0.90 10.50 -3.23
C SER A 239 -1.87 10.06 -4.32
N LEU A 240 -2.24 11.02 -5.19
CA LEU A 240 -2.94 10.77 -6.44
C LEU A 240 -1.92 10.76 -7.59
N ALA A 241 -0.87 9.94 -7.44
CA ALA A 241 0.27 9.97 -8.33
C ALA A 241 -0.02 9.39 -9.71
N THR A 242 -0.88 8.37 -9.77
CA THR A 242 -1.26 7.74 -11.04
C THR A 242 -2.77 7.74 -11.21
N PRO A 243 -3.29 7.64 -12.45
CA PRO A 243 -4.73 7.58 -12.71
C PRO A 243 -5.46 6.49 -11.92
N SER A 244 -4.80 5.37 -11.63
CA SER A 244 -5.38 4.24 -10.92
C SER A 244 -5.68 4.53 -9.43
N ALA A 245 -5.06 5.53 -8.82
CA ALA A 245 -5.32 5.94 -7.43
C ALA A 245 -6.61 6.74 -7.26
N PHE A 246 -7.19 7.26 -8.33
CA PHE A 246 -8.35 8.16 -8.27
C PHE A 246 -9.64 7.43 -7.90
N LEU A 247 -9.87 6.24 -8.45
CA LEU A 247 -11.05 5.44 -8.17
C LEU A 247 -10.75 4.40 -7.09
N LYS A 248 -11.35 4.57 -5.92
CA LYS A 248 -11.17 3.64 -4.79
C LYS A 248 -11.93 2.34 -4.97
N ARG A 249 -11.30 1.24 -4.57
CA ARG A 249 -11.91 -0.10 -4.57
C ARG A 249 -12.72 -0.33 -3.29
N SER A 250 -14.02 0.05 -3.29
CA SER A 250 -14.90 -0.20 -2.16
C SER A 250 -15.20 -1.69 -2.01
N SER A 251 -14.59 -2.34 -1.01
CA SER A 251 -14.71 -3.79 -0.76
C SER A 251 -15.91 -4.16 0.14
N GLY A 252 -16.59 -3.18 0.74
CA GLY A 252 -17.63 -3.42 1.73
C GLY A 252 -17.06 -3.83 3.08
N VAL A 253 -17.69 -4.80 3.74
CA VAL A 253 -17.20 -5.34 5.01
C VAL A 253 -16.17 -6.43 4.74
N SER A 254 -15.02 -6.38 5.41
CA SER A 254 -13.99 -7.42 5.40
C SER A 254 -13.48 -7.71 6.80
N ALA A 255 -13.31 -8.99 7.13
CA ALA A 255 -12.75 -9.43 8.41
C ALA A 255 -11.29 -8.98 8.55
N SER A 256 -10.84 -8.71 9.77
CA SER A 256 -9.48 -8.23 10.05
C SER A 256 -8.82 -9.02 11.18
N SER A 257 -7.56 -9.38 10.99
CA SER A 257 -6.68 -9.95 12.01
C SER A 257 -5.24 -9.49 11.77
N SER A 258 -5.03 -8.17 11.68
CA SER A 258 -3.71 -7.56 11.45
C SER A 258 -2.91 -7.44 12.75
N PHE A 259 -1.59 -7.47 12.64
CA PHE A 259 -0.70 -7.18 13.75
C PHE A 259 -0.83 -5.74 14.27
N SER A 260 -1.21 -4.79 13.43
CA SER A 260 -1.35 -3.39 13.85
C SER A 260 -2.66 -3.10 14.59
N GLY A 261 -3.75 -3.79 14.25
CA GLY A 261 -5.07 -3.59 14.88
C GLY A 261 -5.65 -2.17 14.84
N ALA A 262 -4.88 -1.21 14.35
CA ALA A 262 -5.04 0.23 14.61
C ALA A 262 -6.31 0.83 14.02
N TYR A 263 -6.82 0.28 12.93
CA TYR A 263 -7.92 0.88 12.18
C TYR A 263 -9.19 0.03 12.15
N ALA A 264 -9.14 -1.23 12.62
CA ALA A 264 -10.28 -2.12 12.59
C ALA A 264 -11.41 -1.63 13.50
N LEU A 265 -12.64 -1.77 13.02
CA LEU A 265 -13.85 -1.64 13.83
C LEU A 265 -14.06 -2.96 14.57
N ARG A 266 -14.53 -2.90 15.83
CA ARG A 266 -14.82 -4.09 16.63
C ARG A 266 -16.31 -4.18 16.92
N GLY A 267 -16.93 -5.31 16.58
CA GLY A 267 -18.35 -5.51 16.77
C GLY A 267 -18.92 -6.62 15.90
N VAL A 268 -20.06 -6.37 15.29
CA VAL A 268 -20.74 -7.31 14.38
C VAL A 268 -21.12 -6.59 13.10
N ALA A 269 -20.88 -7.22 11.98
CA ALA A 269 -21.27 -6.71 10.66
C ALA A 269 -21.82 -7.85 9.79
N ALA A 270 -22.79 -7.53 8.96
CA ALA A 270 -23.24 -8.41 7.89
C ALA A 270 -23.02 -7.71 6.54
N ASP A 271 -22.82 -8.50 5.50
CA ASP A 271 -22.68 -8.01 4.13
C ASP A 271 -23.36 -9.02 3.22
N VAL A 272 -24.58 -8.72 2.82
CA VAL A 272 -25.48 -9.65 2.12
C VAL A 272 -25.92 -9.07 0.80
N THR A 273 -25.90 -9.88 -0.26
CA THR A 273 -26.30 -9.48 -1.62
C THR A 273 -27.53 -10.28 -2.07
N PHE A 274 -28.59 -9.58 -2.40
CA PHE A 274 -29.83 -10.10 -2.94
C PHE A 274 -30.00 -9.62 -4.38
N GLY A 275 -29.77 -10.50 -5.35
CA GLY A 275 -29.77 -10.11 -6.76
C GLY A 275 -28.73 -9.01 -7.02
N ARG A 276 -29.20 -7.80 -7.34
CA ARG A 276 -28.37 -6.63 -7.62
C ARG A 276 -28.25 -5.63 -6.46
N ILE A 277 -28.85 -5.94 -5.33
CA ILE A 277 -28.85 -5.07 -4.15
C ILE A 277 -27.97 -5.70 -3.08
N ARG A 278 -27.05 -4.93 -2.51
CA ARG A 278 -26.30 -5.27 -1.31
C ARG A 278 -26.84 -4.49 -0.13
N PHE A 279 -26.93 -5.15 1.01
CA PHE A 279 -27.21 -4.55 2.30
C PHE A 279 -26.11 -4.93 3.29
N ALA A 280 -25.45 -3.93 3.86
CA ALA A 280 -24.34 -4.12 4.79
C ALA A 280 -24.55 -3.33 6.09
N PRO A 281 -25.36 -3.85 7.02
CA PRO A 281 -25.51 -3.29 8.36
C PRO A 281 -24.32 -3.67 9.23
N LEU A 282 -23.93 -2.78 10.14
CA LEU A 282 -22.90 -3.03 11.11
C LEU A 282 -23.19 -2.26 12.41
N ILE A 283 -22.66 -2.79 13.50
CA ILE A 283 -22.59 -2.13 14.78
C ILE A 283 -21.19 -2.36 15.35
N ALA A 284 -20.48 -1.28 15.64
CA ALA A 284 -19.16 -1.35 16.24
C ALA A 284 -19.14 -0.60 17.56
N PHE A 285 -18.29 -1.04 18.46
CA PHE A 285 -18.05 -0.39 19.74
C PHE A 285 -16.56 -0.22 19.98
N ARG A 286 -16.22 0.86 20.67
CA ARG A 286 -14.85 1.14 21.11
C ARG A 286 -14.90 1.52 22.57
N HIS A 287 -13.99 0.95 23.33
CA HIS A 287 -13.84 1.28 24.75
C HIS A 287 -12.41 1.74 25.00
N GLU A 288 -12.25 2.94 25.49
CA GLU A 288 -10.99 3.53 25.94
C GLU A 288 -11.09 3.85 27.44
N ARG A 289 -9.96 4.11 28.09
CA ARG A 289 -9.93 4.33 29.56
C ARG A 289 -10.92 5.39 30.07
N LYS A 290 -11.28 6.37 29.25
CA LYS A 290 -12.15 7.50 29.67
C LYS A 290 -13.33 7.74 28.73
N SER A 291 -13.47 6.94 27.66
CA SER A 291 -14.53 7.12 26.68
C SER A 291 -14.98 5.77 26.13
N ALA A 292 -16.25 5.69 25.79
CA ALA A 292 -16.81 4.58 25.04
C ALA A 292 -17.54 5.16 23.82
N SER A 293 -17.49 4.48 22.68
CA SER A 293 -18.29 4.85 21.52
C SER A 293 -19.02 3.66 20.93
N LEU A 294 -20.21 3.93 20.42
CA LEU A 294 -21.07 2.99 19.71
C LEU A 294 -21.34 3.55 18.32
N LEU A 295 -21.08 2.75 17.30
CA LEU A 295 -21.20 3.12 15.89
C LEU A 295 -22.14 2.15 15.16
N PRO A 296 -23.46 2.35 15.18
CA PRO A 296 -24.36 1.74 14.20
C PRO A 296 -24.18 2.39 12.84
N ALA A 297 -24.11 1.57 11.78
CA ALA A 297 -24.02 2.04 10.40
C ALA A 297 -24.65 1.03 9.45
N ALA A 298 -25.03 1.51 8.28
CA ALA A 298 -25.51 0.67 7.20
C ALA A 298 -25.12 1.25 5.84
N ASN A 299 -24.87 0.35 4.88
CA ASN A 299 -24.75 0.70 3.47
C ASN A 299 -25.75 -0.12 2.65
N VAL A 300 -26.41 0.55 1.72
CA VAL A 300 -27.22 -0.08 0.67
C VAL A 300 -26.60 0.28 -0.66
N SER A 301 -26.28 -0.71 -1.50
CA SER A 301 -25.72 -0.47 -2.83
C SER A 301 -26.48 -1.26 -3.89
N TYR A 302 -26.66 -0.64 -5.06
CA TYR A 302 -27.22 -1.26 -6.25
C TYR A 302 -26.11 -1.46 -7.29
N PHE A 303 -26.07 -2.63 -7.91
CA PHE A 303 -25.12 -3.02 -8.95
C PHE A 303 -25.83 -3.13 -10.30
N GLY A 304 -25.58 -2.16 -11.17
CA GLY A 304 -26.03 -2.17 -12.55
C GLY A 304 -25.08 -2.97 -13.47
N ARG A 305 -25.34 -2.92 -14.76
CA ARG A 305 -24.50 -3.57 -15.78
C ARG A 305 -23.14 -2.87 -15.96
N HIS A 306 -23.11 -1.55 -15.82
CA HIS A 306 -21.91 -0.73 -16.10
C HIS A 306 -21.36 -0.01 -14.86
N GLY A 307 -21.92 -0.30 -13.67
CA GLY A 307 -21.46 0.38 -12.47
C GLY A 307 -22.35 0.12 -11.25
N GLN A 308 -22.11 0.92 -10.23
CA GLN A 308 -22.77 0.83 -8.94
C GLN A 308 -23.18 2.20 -8.42
N CYS A 309 -24.18 2.22 -7.55
CA CYS A 309 -24.48 3.36 -6.70
C CYS A 309 -24.82 2.89 -5.30
N GLY A 310 -24.59 3.74 -4.29
CA GLY A 310 -24.80 3.37 -2.91
C GLY A 310 -25.20 4.53 -2.03
N ILE A 311 -25.78 4.20 -0.88
CA ILE A 311 -26.07 5.13 0.21
C ILE A 311 -25.47 4.53 1.48
N THR A 312 -24.67 5.33 2.20
CA THR A 312 -24.08 4.97 3.49
C THR A 312 -24.61 5.91 4.55
N HIS A 313 -25.04 5.36 5.68
CA HIS A 313 -25.42 6.15 6.85
C HIS A 313 -24.74 5.58 8.10
N TYR A 314 -24.23 6.45 8.97
CA TYR A 314 -23.77 6.07 10.30
C TYR A 314 -24.12 7.13 11.35
N ALA A 315 -24.18 6.68 12.60
CA ALA A 315 -24.28 7.53 13.77
C ALA A 315 -23.29 7.04 14.82
N GLU A 316 -22.35 7.87 15.25
CA GLU A 316 -21.40 7.53 16.32
C GLU A 316 -21.77 8.26 17.60
N PHE A 317 -22.12 7.48 18.61
CA PHE A 317 -22.47 7.94 19.95
C PHE A 317 -21.23 7.81 20.84
N SER A 318 -20.67 8.95 21.26
CA SER A 318 -19.52 8.97 22.18
C SER A 318 -19.98 9.34 23.59
N MET A 319 -19.62 8.50 24.55
CA MET A 319 -19.87 8.69 25.96
C MET A 319 -18.54 8.92 26.68
N THR A 320 -18.37 10.08 27.27
CA THR A 320 -17.30 10.37 28.23
C THR A 320 -17.86 10.38 29.64
N SER A 321 -17.01 10.22 30.65
CA SER A 321 -17.44 10.20 32.07
C SER A 321 -18.18 11.47 32.50
N GLU A 322 -18.09 12.56 31.74
CA GLU A 322 -18.64 13.87 32.12
C GLU A 322 -19.76 14.39 31.19
N ARG A 323 -19.90 13.87 29.96
CA ARG A 323 -20.90 14.34 29.00
C ARG A 323 -21.22 13.30 27.92
N THR A 324 -22.51 13.21 27.54
CA THR A 324 -22.93 12.62 26.28
C THR A 324 -22.82 13.69 25.20
N SER A 325 -21.93 13.50 24.23
CA SER A 325 -21.79 14.44 23.08
C SER A 325 -22.94 14.28 22.09
N ILE A 326 -23.18 15.31 21.28
CA ILE A 326 -24.05 15.20 20.08
C ILE A 326 -23.48 14.08 19.22
N PRO A 327 -24.30 13.13 18.75
CA PRO A 327 -23.79 12.03 17.92
C PRO A 327 -23.22 12.55 16.60
N ASP A 328 -22.07 12.02 16.22
CA ASP A 328 -21.49 12.25 14.90
C ASP A 328 -22.27 11.43 13.87
N MET A 329 -23.13 12.08 13.08
CA MET A 329 -24.02 11.44 12.13
C MET A 329 -23.72 11.92 10.72
N LYS A 330 -23.54 10.99 9.78
CA LYS A 330 -23.33 11.31 8.37
C LYS A 330 -24.11 10.38 7.46
N THR A 331 -24.57 10.96 6.36
CA THR A 331 -25.16 10.22 5.24
C THR A 331 -24.41 10.56 3.99
N SER A 332 -23.99 9.57 3.20
CA SER A 332 -23.42 9.80 1.88
C SER A 332 -24.16 9.01 0.81
N ALA A 333 -24.13 9.56 -0.41
CA ALA A 333 -24.54 8.88 -1.63
C ALA A 333 -23.36 8.85 -2.59
N ASP A 334 -23.09 7.69 -3.18
CA ASP A 334 -21.99 7.46 -4.09
C ASP A 334 -22.44 6.80 -5.38
N PHE A 335 -21.69 7.02 -6.45
CA PHE A 335 -21.78 6.22 -7.66
C PHE A 335 -20.39 6.02 -8.30
N ALA A 336 -20.27 4.92 -9.03
CA ALA A 336 -19.15 4.66 -9.93
C ALA A 336 -19.68 3.92 -11.16
N VAL A 337 -19.34 4.39 -12.35
CA VAL A 337 -19.82 3.84 -13.63
C VAL A 337 -18.67 3.83 -14.65
N CYS A 338 -18.57 2.74 -15.41
CA CYS A 338 -17.64 2.60 -16.52
C CYS A 338 -18.40 2.65 -17.85
N LEU A 339 -18.14 3.67 -18.66
CA LEU A 339 -18.74 3.84 -19.98
C LEU A 339 -17.64 4.06 -21.02
N HIS A 340 -17.59 3.20 -22.04
CA HIS A 340 -16.60 3.28 -23.14
C HIS A 340 -15.13 3.40 -22.66
N GLY A 341 -14.77 2.66 -21.60
CA GLY A 341 -13.43 2.69 -21.03
C GLY A 341 -13.14 3.89 -20.11
N THR A 342 -14.12 4.77 -19.90
CA THR A 342 -14.04 5.88 -18.94
C THR A 342 -14.73 5.49 -17.64
N ASP A 343 -14.00 5.52 -16.54
CA ASP A 343 -14.54 5.33 -15.19
C ASP A 343 -14.89 6.69 -14.60
N MET A 344 -16.18 6.93 -14.34
CA MET A 344 -16.67 8.15 -13.67
C MET A 344 -17.17 7.79 -12.28
N PHE A 345 -16.88 8.64 -11.30
CA PHE A 345 -17.28 8.42 -9.91
C PHE A 345 -17.56 9.73 -9.18
N ALA A 346 -18.45 9.66 -8.19
CA ALA A 346 -18.67 10.75 -7.25
C ALA A 346 -19.16 10.22 -5.90
N GLU A 347 -18.97 11.01 -4.87
CA GLU A 347 -19.61 10.85 -3.56
C GLU A 347 -19.95 12.22 -2.99
N CYS A 348 -21.15 12.34 -2.41
CA CYS A 348 -21.60 13.50 -1.67
C CYS A 348 -22.01 13.04 -0.27
N ALA A 349 -21.54 13.73 0.77
CA ALA A 349 -21.84 13.41 2.16
C ALA A 349 -22.40 14.63 2.89
N TYR A 350 -23.39 14.39 3.74
CA TYR A 350 -24.00 15.38 4.61
C TYR A 350 -23.70 15.07 6.07
N ASP A 351 -23.18 16.06 6.78
CA ASP A 351 -22.91 16.01 8.22
C ASP A 351 -24.10 16.63 8.97
N TRP A 352 -24.86 15.78 9.65
CA TRP A 352 -26.07 16.19 10.37
C TRP A 352 -25.76 17.04 11.63
N ALA A 353 -24.56 16.90 12.20
CA ALA A 353 -24.18 17.66 13.39
C ALA A 353 -23.82 19.11 13.07
N SER A 354 -23.15 19.34 11.94
CA SER A 354 -22.71 20.68 11.51
C SER A 354 -23.61 21.30 10.44
N GLY A 355 -24.50 20.53 9.80
CA GLY A 355 -25.30 20.97 8.65
C GLY A 355 -24.48 21.17 7.37
N SER A 356 -23.25 20.67 7.32
CA SER A 356 -22.31 20.88 6.20
C SER A 356 -22.35 19.71 5.21
N SER A 357 -22.18 20.03 3.91
CA SER A 357 -22.08 19.03 2.84
C SER A 357 -20.69 19.01 2.24
N ALA A 358 -20.11 17.83 2.08
CA ALA A 358 -18.86 17.62 1.38
C ALA A 358 -19.07 16.77 0.12
N ALA A 359 -18.28 17.00 -0.92
CA ALA A 359 -18.41 16.27 -2.17
C ALA A 359 -17.07 16.06 -2.86
N LEU A 360 -16.97 14.98 -3.62
CA LEU A 360 -15.93 14.76 -4.60
C LEU A 360 -16.50 14.13 -5.86
N ALA A 361 -15.88 14.42 -7.00
CA ALA A 361 -16.22 13.81 -8.27
C ALA A 361 -14.96 13.71 -9.15
N GLY A 362 -14.88 12.66 -9.96
CA GLY A 362 -13.75 12.48 -10.84
C GLY A 362 -14.01 11.48 -11.96
N ALA A 363 -13.04 11.41 -12.85
CA ALA A 363 -13.04 10.47 -13.96
C ALA A 363 -11.62 9.97 -14.25
N VAL A 364 -11.54 8.73 -14.71
CA VAL A 364 -10.33 8.10 -15.26
C VAL A 364 -10.66 7.69 -16.69
N PHE A 365 -9.90 8.17 -17.66
CA PHE A 365 -10.23 8.00 -19.06
C PHE A 365 -8.98 7.77 -19.93
N PRO A 366 -9.11 6.95 -20.98
CA PRO A 366 -8.06 6.82 -21.98
C PRO A 366 -8.04 8.07 -22.87
N VAL A 367 -6.84 8.58 -23.17
CA VAL A 367 -6.61 9.68 -24.12
C VAL A 367 -6.07 9.11 -25.43
N ALA A 368 -5.24 8.07 -25.34
CA ALA A 368 -4.69 7.31 -26.46
C ALA A 368 -4.51 5.84 -26.02
N GLU A 369 -4.13 4.97 -26.95
CA GLU A 369 -3.89 3.54 -26.65
C GLU A 369 -2.88 3.36 -25.50
N ASP A 370 -1.83 4.19 -25.49
CA ASP A 370 -0.75 4.12 -24.50
C ASP A 370 -0.81 5.25 -23.46
N MET A 371 -1.93 5.99 -23.36
CA MET A 371 -2.05 7.13 -22.44
C MET A 371 -3.40 7.15 -21.72
N ARG A 372 -3.35 7.21 -20.40
CA ARG A 372 -4.52 7.39 -19.52
C ARG A 372 -4.36 8.64 -18.67
N MET A 373 -5.47 9.30 -18.40
CA MET A 373 -5.54 10.45 -17.52
C MET A 373 -6.63 10.28 -16.48
N ALA A 374 -6.50 11.00 -15.39
CA ALA A 374 -7.54 11.14 -14.38
C ALA A 374 -7.65 12.59 -13.93
N ALA A 375 -8.88 12.99 -13.62
CA ALA A 375 -9.18 14.28 -13.04
C ALA A 375 -10.14 14.09 -11.86
N MET A 376 -9.99 14.91 -10.81
CA MET A 376 -10.87 14.90 -9.64
C MET A 376 -11.00 16.31 -9.10
N ILE A 377 -12.21 16.65 -8.69
CA ILE A 377 -12.51 17.84 -7.90
C ILE A 377 -12.98 17.44 -6.52
N ARG A 378 -12.61 18.21 -5.50
CA ARG A 378 -12.98 17.98 -4.10
C ARG A 378 -13.45 19.26 -3.48
N PHE A 379 -14.54 19.16 -2.74
CA PHE A 379 -15.15 20.26 -1.99
C PHE A 379 -15.44 19.78 -0.57
N TYR A 380 -14.59 20.18 0.38
CA TYR A 380 -14.71 19.84 1.80
C TYR A 380 -14.76 21.14 2.61
N PRO A 381 -15.95 21.63 2.98
CA PRO A 381 -16.05 22.89 3.73
C PRO A 381 -15.48 22.75 5.15
N PRO A 382 -15.09 23.85 5.80
CA PRO A 382 -14.53 23.84 7.16
C PRO A 382 -15.45 23.18 8.20
N GLY A 383 -16.76 23.33 8.05
CA GLY A 383 -17.73 22.73 8.97
C GLY A 383 -17.90 21.20 8.83
N TYR A 384 -17.39 20.58 7.78
CA TYR A 384 -17.47 19.12 7.61
C TYR A 384 -16.44 18.43 8.54
N SER A 385 -16.93 17.54 9.42
CA SER A 385 -16.09 16.82 10.40
C SER A 385 -15.82 15.37 9.96
N PRO A 386 -14.62 15.04 9.46
CA PRO A 386 -14.35 13.75 8.79
C PRO A 386 -13.83 12.66 9.75
N ASN A 387 -14.55 12.31 10.81
CA ASN A 387 -14.07 11.38 11.83
C ASN A 387 -13.83 9.96 11.31
N ARG A 388 -14.63 9.51 10.32
CA ARG A 388 -14.55 8.17 9.73
C ARG A 388 -14.22 8.20 8.23
N SER A 389 -13.81 9.35 7.71
CA SER A 389 -13.46 9.54 6.30
C SER A 389 -12.00 9.18 6.04
N ALA A 390 -11.77 8.54 4.92
CA ALA A 390 -10.45 8.36 4.33
C ALA A 390 -10.47 8.69 2.82
N ALA A 391 -11.32 9.62 2.37
CA ALA A 391 -11.35 10.08 0.99
C ALA A 391 -10.03 10.73 0.57
N ALA A 392 -9.84 10.92 -0.73
CA ALA A 392 -8.68 11.62 -1.28
C ALA A 392 -8.58 13.03 -0.69
N ARG A 393 -7.37 13.49 -0.37
CA ARG A 393 -7.13 14.77 0.30
C ARG A 393 -5.70 15.26 0.11
N SER A 394 -5.49 16.56 0.20
CA SER A 394 -4.16 17.19 0.11
C SER A 394 -3.47 17.32 1.47
N THR A 395 -4.22 17.17 2.57
CA THR A 395 -3.72 17.27 3.95
C THR A 395 -4.09 16.03 4.77
N THR A 396 -4.05 16.12 6.10
CA THR A 396 -4.32 14.98 7.00
C THR A 396 -5.81 14.66 7.17
N LYS A 397 -6.72 15.62 6.90
CA LYS A 397 -8.17 15.47 7.09
C LYS A 397 -8.94 15.94 5.86
N CYS A 398 -10.10 15.34 5.59
CA CYS A 398 -11.00 15.73 4.51
C CYS A 398 -11.92 16.89 4.95
N THR A 399 -11.35 18.02 5.34
CA THR A 399 -12.06 19.21 5.80
C THR A 399 -11.28 20.46 5.41
N ASN A 400 -11.98 21.60 5.26
CA ASN A 400 -11.36 22.87 4.92
C ASN A 400 -10.49 22.78 3.66
N GLU A 401 -11.01 22.18 2.57
CA GLU A 401 -10.23 21.95 1.35
C GLU A 401 -11.11 22.02 0.11
N HIS A 402 -10.79 22.91 -0.82
CA HIS A 402 -11.32 22.93 -2.17
C HIS A 402 -10.16 22.66 -3.13
N SER A 403 -10.22 21.59 -3.91
CA SER A 403 -9.06 21.18 -4.68
C SER A 403 -9.41 20.55 -6.02
N VAL A 404 -8.42 20.62 -6.91
CA VAL A 404 -8.44 19.96 -8.23
C VAL A 404 -7.17 19.11 -8.33
N SER A 405 -7.33 17.86 -8.74
CA SER A 405 -6.22 16.95 -9.00
C SER A 405 -6.29 16.44 -10.42
N LEU A 406 -5.13 16.36 -11.05
CA LEU A 406 -4.92 15.78 -12.37
C LEU A 406 -3.79 14.77 -12.29
N SER A 407 -3.89 13.66 -12.99
CA SER A 407 -2.79 12.71 -13.16
C SER A 407 -2.82 12.10 -14.54
N GLY A 408 -1.67 11.73 -15.05
CA GLY A 408 -1.53 11.04 -16.31
C GLY A 408 -0.43 9.98 -16.25
N GLU A 409 -0.63 8.92 -17.01
CA GLU A 409 0.34 7.85 -17.23
C GLU A 409 0.41 7.59 -18.73
N ALA A 410 1.64 7.57 -19.27
CA ALA A 410 1.89 7.31 -20.68
C ALA A 410 3.01 6.29 -20.86
N ALA A 411 2.81 5.31 -21.74
CA ALA A 411 3.86 4.42 -22.22
C ALA A 411 4.47 5.01 -23.49
N LEU A 412 5.79 5.23 -23.48
CA LEU A 412 6.51 5.95 -24.52
C LEU A 412 7.32 5.01 -25.45
N GLY A 413 6.84 3.78 -25.66
CA GLY A 413 7.56 2.73 -26.40
C GLY A 413 7.92 3.08 -27.85
N GLY A 414 7.12 3.89 -28.54
CA GLY A 414 7.36 4.31 -29.92
C GLY A 414 8.05 5.67 -30.09
N TRP A 415 8.10 6.49 -29.03
CA TRP A 415 8.60 7.87 -29.10
C TRP A 415 10.12 7.99 -28.89
N LEU A 416 10.74 6.96 -28.32
CA LEU A 416 12.18 6.95 -28.01
C LEU A 416 13.03 6.22 -29.06
N ASP A 417 12.46 5.90 -30.22
CA ASP A 417 13.23 5.38 -31.36
C ASP A 417 14.00 6.53 -32.03
N LEU A 418 15.05 6.98 -31.31
CA LEU A 418 15.85 8.13 -31.69
C LEU A 418 16.69 7.92 -32.97
N ASN A 419 16.69 6.74 -33.56
CA ASN A 419 17.56 6.45 -34.71
C ASN A 419 16.98 5.46 -35.74
N GLY A 420 15.76 5.48 -36.12
CA GLY A 420 15.14 4.81 -37.30
C GLY A 420 15.96 3.82 -38.15
N LYS A 421 17.00 3.20 -37.62
CA LYS A 421 17.80 2.14 -38.24
C LYS A 421 17.76 0.91 -37.34
N GLU A 422 17.22 -0.15 -37.87
CA GLU A 422 17.41 -1.52 -37.36
C GLU A 422 18.92 -1.84 -37.39
N GLY A 423 19.64 -1.40 -36.39
CA GLY A 423 21.06 -1.61 -36.24
C GLY A 423 21.38 -1.67 -34.76
N PHE A 424 22.06 -2.72 -34.35
CA PHE A 424 22.73 -2.96 -33.09
C PHE A 424 22.79 -1.72 -32.14
N GLY A 425 21.69 -1.45 -31.39
CA GLY A 425 21.66 -0.31 -30.47
C GLY A 425 20.31 0.23 -30.03
N SER A 426 19.17 -0.22 -30.51
CA SER A 426 17.89 0.22 -29.94
C SER A 426 17.62 -0.51 -28.61
N SER A 427 18.32 -0.06 -27.55
CA SER A 427 18.29 -0.71 -26.24
C SER A 427 17.19 -0.19 -25.33
N VAL A 428 16.56 0.95 -25.62
CA VAL A 428 15.44 1.49 -24.84
C VAL A 428 14.14 0.83 -25.31
N ARG A 429 13.70 -0.22 -24.58
CA ARG A 429 12.57 -1.04 -25.02
C ARG A 429 11.22 -0.60 -24.48
N ARG A 430 11.17 0.09 -23.35
CA ARG A 430 9.96 0.67 -22.76
C ARG A 430 10.33 1.82 -21.85
N ALA A 431 9.68 2.94 -22.04
CA ALA A 431 9.69 4.03 -21.09
C ALA A 431 8.24 4.30 -20.65
N THR A 432 8.03 4.55 -19.38
CA THR A 432 6.76 5.04 -18.86
C THR A 432 7.00 6.37 -18.16
N CYS A 433 6.07 7.29 -18.35
CA CYS A 433 6.06 8.58 -17.68
C CYS A 433 4.74 8.70 -16.90
N THR A 434 4.81 9.04 -15.62
CA THR A 434 3.65 9.47 -14.86
C THR A 434 3.84 10.91 -14.44
N PHE A 435 2.74 11.65 -14.37
CA PHE A 435 2.72 12.99 -13.80
C PHE A 435 1.47 13.19 -12.97
N SER A 436 1.54 14.02 -11.95
CA SER A 436 0.38 14.43 -11.17
C SER A 436 0.51 15.88 -10.71
N LEU A 437 -0.64 16.54 -10.63
CA LEU A 437 -0.79 17.90 -10.14
C LEU A 437 -1.97 17.93 -9.16
N ASP A 438 -1.74 18.46 -7.97
CA ASP A 438 -2.77 18.66 -6.95
C ASP A 438 -2.73 20.12 -6.49
N ALA A 439 -3.80 20.86 -6.77
CA ALA A 439 -3.95 22.25 -6.37
C ALA A 439 -5.09 22.35 -5.35
N ALA A 440 -4.78 22.80 -4.15
CA ALA A 440 -5.72 22.92 -3.03
C ALA A 440 -5.75 24.33 -2.47
N CYS A 441 -6.95 24.82 -2.21
CA CYS A 441 -7.23 26.07 -1.48
C CYS A 441 -7.92 25.71 -0.16
N PHE A 442 -7.48 26.34 0.93
CA PHE A 442 -8.02 26.14 2.27
C PHE A 442 -8.73 27.43 2.69
N PRO A 443 -10.08 27.45 2.69
CA PRO A 443 -10.86 28.66 3.02
C PRO A 443 -10.57 29.25 4.41
N GLU A 444 -10.31 28.40 5.42
CA GLU A 444 -9.82 28.84 6.73
C GLU A 444 -8.31 28.69 6.79
N THR A 445 -7.64 29.75 7.20
CA THR A 445 -6.18 29.80 7.33
C THR A 445 -5.68 28.81 8.39
N LYS A 446 -4.55 28.19 8.12
CA LYS A 446 -3.87 27.28 9.06
C LYS A 446 -2.85 28.00 9.92
N GLU A 447 -2.12 28.91 9.30
CA GLU A 447 -1.12 29.78 9.93
C GLU A 447 -1.02 31.04 9.07
N GLY A 448 -1.08 32.22 9.66
CA GLY A 448 -0.83 33.47 8.95
C GLY A 448 -2.01 34.45 8.92
N GLU A 449 -1.76 35.62 8.34
CA GLU A 449 -2.71 36.75 8.23
C GLU A 449 -3.52 36.74 6.91
N ASP A 450 -3.14 35.89 5.94
CA ASP A 450 -3.82 35.83 4.67
C ASP A 450 -5.17 35.14 4.78
N PRO A 451 -6.18 35.63 4.06
CA PRO A 451 -7.55 35.11 4.17
C PRO A 451 -7.74 33.69 3.63
N ARG A 452 -6.74 33.12 2.97
CA ARG A 452 -6.79 31.77 2.38
C ARG A 452 -5.40 31.17 2.23
N ASP A 453 -5.28 29.89 2.59
CA ASP A 453 -4.07 29.12 2.33
C ASP A 453 -4.17 28.37 1.00
N ILE A 454 -3.04 28.23 0.33
CA ILE A 454 -2.94 27.51 -0.96
C ILE A 454 -1.81 26.48 -0.88
N GLN A 455 -2.03 25.31 -1.44
CA GLN A 455 -1.00 24.29 -1.67
C GLN A 455 -1.03 23.84 -3.11
N LEU A 456 0.14 23.78 -3.73
CA LEU A 456 0.36 23.15 -5.01
C LEU A 456 1.36 22.00 -4.83
N LYS A 457 1.02 20.82 -5.32
CA LYS A 457 1.93 19.67 -5.36
C LYS A 457 1.99 19.14 -6.79
N ALA A 458 3.20 19.01 -7.31
CA ALA A 458 3.46 18.45 -8.63
C ALA A 458 4.45 17.29 -8.49
N ASN A 459 4.18 16.16 -9.16
CA ASN A 459 5.11 15.04 -9.22
C ASN A 459 5.25 14.59 -10.66
N THR A 460 6.44 14.10 -10.99
CA THR A 460 6.69 13.35 -12.22
C THR A 460 7.61 12.17 -11.94
N GLU A 461 7.34 11.05 -12.57
CA GLU A 461 8.18 9.86 -12.48
C GLU A 461 8.41 9.29 -13.87
N TRP A 462 9.64 8.95 -14.13
CA TRP A 462 10.10 8.34 -15.36
C TRP A 462 10.72 6.99 -15.07
N THR A 463 10.22 5.95 -15.71
CA THR A 463 10.82 4.61 -15.65
C THR A 463 11.26 4.22 -17.05
N VAL A 464 12.55 3.96 -17.21
CA VAL A 464 13.17 3.64 -18.50
C VAL A 464 13.91 2.32 -18.39
N MET A 465 13.61 1.39 -19.29
CA MET A 465 14.35 0.15 -19.44
C MET A 465 15.55 0.41 -20.37
N LEU A 466 16.72 0.69 -19.78
CA LEU A 466 17.95 0.93 -20.54
C LEU A 466 18.40 -0.32 -21.31
N THR A 467 18.27 -1.48 -20.68
CA THR A 467 18.52 -2.79 -21.29
C THR A 467 17.53 -3.80 -20.72
N LYS A 468 17.60 -5.07 -21.14
CA LYS A 468 16.82 -6.16 -20.51
C LYS A 468 17.10 -6.34 -19.02
N ALA A 469 18.29 -5.92 -18.55
CA ALA A 469 18.72 -6.09 -17.17
C ALA A 469 18.77 -4.79 -16.37
N PHE A 470 18.88 -3.62 -17.02
CA PHE A 470 19.01 -2.33 -16.35
C PHE A 470 17.76 -1.48 -16.51
N ARG A 471 17.26 -1.02 -15.38
CA ARG A 471 16.13 -0.09 -15.27
C ARG A 471 16.57 1.16 -14.54
N LEU A 472 16.28 2.32 -15.12
CA LEU A 472 16.41 3.63 -14.51
C LEU A 472 15.02 4.13 -14.13
N LYS A 473 14.86 4.56 -12.88
CA LYS A 473 13.64 5.18 -12.36
C LYS A 473 14.02 6.51 -11.74
N SER A 474 13.45 7.61 -12.22
CA SER A 474 13.69 8.96 -11.70
C SER A 474 12.36 9.60 -11.34
N LYS A 475 12.30 10.22 -10.16
CA LYS A 475 11.15 10.95 -9.66
C LYS A 475 11.57 12.35 -9.27
N ALA A 476 10.76 13.34 -9.63
CA ALA A 476 10.84 14.69 -9.11
C ALA A 476 9.49 15.09 -8.50
N SER A 477 9.53 15.70 -7.33
CA SER A 477 8.37 16.16 -6.60
C SER A 477 8.59 17.57 -6.10
N GLU A 478 7.62 18.44 -6.32
CA GLU A 478 7.61 19.81 -5.82
C GLU A 478 6.34 20.06 -5.03
N ARG A 479 6.48 20.68 -3.85
CA ARG A 479 5.36 21.13 -3.05
C ARG A 479 5.58 22.58 -2.65
N ILE A 480 4.64 23.44 -3.02
CA ILE A 480 4.58 24.85 -2.67
C ILE A 480 3.35 25.09 -1.80
N ARG A 481 3.47 25.87 -0.72
CA ARG A 481 2.34 26.22 0.14
C ARG A 481 2.56 27.58 0.81
N THR A 482 1.47 28.23 1.22
CA THR A 482 1.51 29.57 1.82
C THR A 482 1.75 29.55 3.33
N TRP A 483 1.70 28.39 3.99
CA TRP A 483 1.91 28.24 5.44
C TRP A 483 3.04 27.27 5.78
N GLY A 484 3.62 27.42 6.96
CA GLY A 484 4.73 26.58 7.43
C GLY A 484 5.90 26.62 6.44
N GLN A 485 6.41 25.45 6.03
CA GLN A 485 7.45 25.39 4.99
C GLN A 485 6.93 25.72 3.60
N PRO A 486 7.38 26.83 2.98
CA PRO A 486 6.80 27.33 1.74
C PRO A 486 7.07 26.42 0.54
N PHE A 487 8.20 25.74 0.48
CA PHE A 487 8.53 24.83 -0.60
C PHE A 487 9.25 23.56 -0.11
N ARG A 488 9.13 22.47 -0.86
CA ARG A 488 9.91 21.23 -0.69
C ARG A 488 10.07 20.58 -2.05
N THR A 489 11.31 20.52 -2.50
CA THR A 489 11.72 19.85 -3.73
C THR A 489 12.39 18.53 -3.37
N GLU A 490 12.01 17.45 -4.03
CA GLU A 490 12.62 16.13 -3.85
C GLU A 490 12.95 15.55 -5.23
N ILE A 491 14.17 15.06 -5.41
CA ILE A 491 14.62 14.37 -6.61
C ILE A 491 15.21 13.03 -6.17
N ARG A 492 14.66 11.93 -6.73
CA ARG A 492 15.07 10.56 -6.44
C ARG A 492 15.41 9.85 -7.73
N THR A 493 16.52 9.12 -7.75
CA THR A 493 16.92 8.30 -8.90
C THR A 493 17.37 6.93 -8.43
N ASP A 494 16.79 5.88 -9.00
CA ASP A 494 17.13 4.49 -8.77
C ASP A 494 17.66 3.87 -10.07
N LEU A 495 18.87 3.34 -10.03
CA LEU A 495 19.39 2.45 -11.05
C LEU A 495 19.35 1.03 -10.54
N THR A 496 18.54 0.19 -11.17
CA THR A 496 18.35 -1.20 -10.75
C THR A 496 18.83 -2.15 -11.84
N TYR A 497 19.70 -3.08 -11.44
CA TYR A 497 20.09 -4.25 -12.23
C TYR A 497 19.25 -5.45 -11.78
N MET A 498 18.65 -6.17 -12.74
CA MET A 498 17.83 -7.36 -12.49
C MET A 498 18.18 -8.43 -13.50
N SER A 499 18.81 -9.50 -13.03
CA SER A 499 19.10 -10.70 -13.82
C SER A 499 19.11 -11.90 -12.86
N ASP A 500 18.13 -12.76 -12.96
CA ASP A 500 17.99 -13.90 -12.06
C ASP A 500 19.30 -14.68 -11.92
N PRO A 501 19.72 -15.02 -10.71
CA PRO A 501 19.06 -14.77 -9.41
C PRO A 501 19.47 -13.44 -8.73
N TRP A 502 20.20 -12.55 -9.42
CA TRP A 502 20.82 -11.35 -8.86
C TRP A 502 20.00 -10.09 -9.08
N ILE A 503 19.94 -9.26 -8.04
CA ILE A 503 19.33 -7.92 -8.08
C ILE A 503 20.31 -6.96 -7.43
N ALA A 504 20.54 -5.80 -8.03
CA ALA A 504 21.29 -4.73 -7.42
C ALA A 504 20.61 -3.38 -7.67
N THR A 505 20.56 -2.52 -6.67
CA THR A 505 19.96 -1.18 -6.78
C THR A 505 20.89 -0.14 -6.17
N VAL A 506 21.12 0.93 -6.91
CA VAL A 506 21.73 2.16 -6.38
C VAL A 506 20.64 3.21 -6.34
N ARG A 507 20.45 3.87 -5.19
CA ARG A 507 19.56 5.02 -5.01
C ARG A 507 20.34 6.27 -4.69
N LEU A 508 19.92 7.36 -5.31
CA LEU A 508 20.29 8.73 -4.97
C LEU A 508 19.00 9.49 -4.68
N ASP A 509 18.92 10.14 -3.55
CA ASP A 509 17.76 10.90 -3.10
C ASP A 509 18.22 12.24 -2.52
N ALA A 510 17.66 13.33 -2.99
CA ALA A 510 17.99 14.68 -2.55
C ALA A 510 16.71 15.46 -2.25
N VAL A 511 16.69 16.15 -1.12
CA VAL A 511 15.59 16.99 -0.67
C VAL A 511 16.12 18.37 -0.36
N CYS A 512 15.40 19.38 -0.80
CA CYS A 512 15.65 20.78 -0.46
C CYS A 512 14.37 21.42 0.06
N SER A 513 14.43 21.95 1.28
CA SER A 513 13.35 22.75 1.86
C SER A 513 13.93 23.93 2.66
N GLU A 514 14.08 23.86 3.98
CA GLU A 514 14.82 24.86 4.76
C GLU A 514 16.34 24.70 4.66
N GLY A 515 16.78 23.48 4.47
CA GLY A 515 18.17 23.09 4.29
C GLY A 515 18.29 22.08 3.16
N PHE A 516 19.24 21.17 3.31
CA PHE A 516 19.52 20.14 2.33
C PHE A 516 19.56 18.76 2.99
N GLY A 517 18.90 17.80 2.35
CA GLY A 517 18.95 16.40 2.69
C GLY A 517 19.47 15.58 1.52
N PHE A 518 20.42 14.69 1.78
CA PHE A 518 20.92 13.73 0.81
C PHE A 518 20.93 12.33 1.42
N LEU A 519 20.50 11.35 0.65
CA LEU A 519 20.53 9.94 1.00
C LEU A 519 20.99 9.12 -0.21
N SER A 520 21.91 8.20 0.01
CA SER A 520 22.31 7.25 -1.01
C SER A 520 22.48 5.87 -0.42
N TYR A 521 22.13 4.83 -1.19
CA TYR A 521 22.43 3.46 -0.81
C TYR A 521 22.77 2.57 -2.01
N LEU A 522 23.50 1.50 -1.71
CA LEU A 522 23.67 0.33 -2.56
C LEU A 522 22.96 -0.85 -1.90
N GLU A 523 22.09 -1.51 -2.63
CA GLU A 523 21.46 -2.77 -2.23
C GLU A 523 21.86 -3.86 -3.21
N GLY A 524 22.36 -4.99 -2.70
CA GLY A 524 22.60 -6.21 -3.46
C GLY A 524 21.70 -7.33 -2.95
N GLY A 525 21.17 -8.14 -3.85
CA GLY A 525 20.27 -9.24 -3.51
C GLY A 525 20.49 -10.48 -4.36
N TYR A 526 20.20 -11.62 -3.77
CA TYR A 526 20.15 -12.93 -4.41
C TYR A 526 18.78 -13.56 -4.14
N LYS A 527 18.03 -13.88 -5.17
CA LYS A 527 16.65 -14.40 -5.06
C LYS A 527 16.46 -15.65 -5.91
N THR A 528 15.96 -16.70 -5.28
CA THR A 528 15.53 -17.94 -5.92
C THR A 528 14.10 -18.28 -5.50
N SER A 529 13.53 -19.37 -6.01
CA SER A 529 12.20 -19.84 -5.59
C SER A 529 12.12 -20.28 -4.12
N LYS A 530 13.28 -20.61 -3.48
CA LYS A 530 13.33 -21.10 -2.09
C LYS A 530 13.90 -20.10 -1.11
N MET A 531 14.81 -19.22 -1.53
CA MET A 531 15.49 -18.28 -0.65
C MET A 531 15.68 -16.92 -1.33
N ALA A 532 15.65 -15.88 -0.51
CA ALA A 532 16.08 -14.55 -0.92
C ALA A 532 16.95 -13.95 0.19
N PHE A 533 17.99 -13.25 -0.21
CA PHE A 533 18.88 -12.53 0.68
C PHE A 533 19.17 -11.16 0.08
N TYR A 534 19.14 -10.11 0.91
CA TYR A 534 19.47 -8.75 0.51
C TYR A 534 20.38 -8.09 1.54
N MET A 535 21.35 -7.34 1.07
CA MET A 535 22.22 -6.48 1.87
C MET A 535 22.13 -5.07 1.35
N ARG A 536 21.85 -4.11 2.22
CA ARG A 536 21.83 -2.68 1.91
C ARG A 536 22.84 -1.96 2.80
N GLN A 537 23.63 -1.09 2.18
CA GLN A 537 24.51 -0.16 2.85
C GLN A 537 24.21 1.24 2.36
N GLY A 538 23.93 2.17 3.28
CA GLY A 538 23.58 3.53 2.90
C GLY A 538 24.23 4.59 3.79
N VAL A 539 24.24 5.81 3.27
CA VAL A 539 24.69 7.03 3.92
C VAL A 539 23.63 8.11 3.78
N PHE A 540 23.44 8.91 4.81
CA PHE A 540 22.55 10.06 4.78
C PHE A 540 23.20 11.27 5.44
N LEU A 541 22.95 12.43 4.84
CA LEU A 541 23.41 13.74 5.26
C LEU A 541 22.20 14.68 5.18
N VAL A 542 21.57 14.97 6.31
CA VAL A 542 20.32 15.74 6.38
C VAL A 542 20.49 16.82 7.42
N ASP A 543 20.32 18.08 7.02
CA ASP A 543 20.63 19.22 7.89
C ASP A 543 19.54 19.41 8.95
N ASN A 544 18.27 19.46 8.57
CA ASN A 544 17.14 19.74 9.44
C ASN A 544 16.11 18.61 9.47
N TRP A 545 15.23 18.62 10.47
CA TRP A 545 14.13 17.65 10.54
C TRP A 545 13.17 17.76 9.34
N ASP A 546 12.99 18.95 8.79
CA ASP A 546 12.08 19.19 7.68
C ASP A 546 12.63 18.71 6.33
N ASP A 547 13.95 18.54 6.26
CA ASP A 547 14.65 17.93 5.10
C ASP A 547 14.76 16.39 5.21
N ARG A 548 14.16 15.78 6.25
CA ARG A 548 14.23 14.32 6.45
C ARG A 548 13.78 13.54 5.22
N ILE A 549 14.47 12.44 4.94
CA ILE A 549 14.19 11.57 3.83
C ILE A 549 13.60 10.27 4.36
N TYR A 550 12.49 9.85 3.78
CA TYR A 550 11.90 8.55 4.06
C TYR A 550 12.42 7.52 3.06
N SER A 551 12.77 6.34 3.52
CA SER A 551 13.20 5.26 2.64
C SER A 551 12.64 3.93 3.10
N TYR A 552 11.91 3.27 2.20
CA TYR A 552 11.42 1.93 2.45
C TYR A 552 12.57 0.95 2.69
N GLU A 553 12.43 0.14 3.71
CA GLU A 553 13.33 -0.97 4.02
C GLU A 553 12.60 -2.31 3.93
N ARG A 554 13.24 -3.27 3.28
CA ARG A 554 12.71 -4.64 3.22
C ARG A 554 12.58 -5.22 4.62
N ASP A 555 11.44 -5.83 4.91
CA ASP A 555 11.18 -6.48 6.19
C ASP A 555 10.38 -7.78 5.98
N ALA A 556 10.09 -8.50 7.05
CA ALA A 556 9.22 -9.67 7.03
C ALA A 556 7.75 -9.26 6.76
N PRO A 557 6.93 -10.12 6.15
CA PRO A 557 5.51 -9.86 5.93
C PRO A 557 4.78 -9.39 7.19
N GLY A 558 3.93 -8.37 7.06
CA GLY A 558 3.29 -7.73 8.20
C GLY A 558 4.20 -6.84 9.05
N SER A 559 5.37 -6.47 8.52
CA SER A 559 6.33 -5.54 9.13
C SER A 559 6.74 -4.50 8.11
N PHE A 560 5.83 -3.61 7.78
CA PHE A 560 6.12 -2.52 6.86
C PHE A 560 6.98 -1.45 7.53
N SER A 561 8.16 -1.15 6.97
CA SER A 561 9.14 -0.24 7.56
C SER A 561 9.55 0.86 6.58
N VAL A 562 9.24 2.10 6.95
CA VAL A 562 9.63 3.31 6.21
C VAL A 562 10.22 4.32 7.20
N PRO A 563 11.48 4.08 7.66
CA PRO A 563 12.13 4.99 8.60
C PRO A 563 12.41 6.36 7.98
N ALA A 564 12.34 7.38 8.83
CA ALA A 564 12.78 8.74 8.53
C ALA A 564 14.28 8.86 8.86
N TYR A 565 15.07 9.23 7.87
CA TYR A 565 16.51 9.51 8.03
C TYR A 565 16.73 11.00 8.22
N TYR A 566 17.38 11.37 9.32
CA TYR A 566 17.74 12.76 9.66
C TYR A 566 19.05 12.81 10.47
N GLY A 567 19.78 13.92 10.34
CA GLY A 567 21.15 14.04 10.82
C GLY A 567 22.15 13.44 9.83
N ARG A 568 23.33 13.03 10.30
CA ARG A 568 24.43 12.57 9.45
C ARG A 568 24.92 11.20 9.92
N GLY A 569 24.66 10.17 9.11
CA GLY A 569 24.91 8.81 9.54
C GLY A 569 25.01 7.80 8.41
N VAL A 570 25.25 6.56 8.82
CA VAL A 570 25.29 5.39 7.94
C VAL A 570 24.37 4.31 8.51
N TRP A 571 23.78 3.52 7.62
CA TRP A 571 23.01 2.35 8.03
C TRP A 571 23.34 1.13 7.17
N THR A 572 23.23 -0.01 7.79
CA THR A 572 23.36 -1.32 7.15
C THR A 572 22.11 -2.12 7.47
N ALA A 573 21.52 -2.76 6.48
CA ALA A 573 20.41 -3.68 6.66
C ALA A 573 20.69 -4.99 5.92
N LEU A 574 20.46 -6.11 6.61
CA LEU A 574 20.51 -7.45 6.07
C LEU A 574 19.11 -8.04 6.19
N THR A 575 18.55 -8.58 5.10
CA THR A 575 17.26 -9.27 5.13
C THR A 575 17.37 -10.59 4.40
N GLY A 576 16.73 -11.62 4.94
CA GLY A 576 16.69 -12.93 4.34
C GLY A 576 15.33 -13.59 4.51
N SER A 577 14.96 -14.40 3.53
CA SER A 577 13.82 -15.31 3.62
C SER A 577 14.23 -16.68 3.12
N TRP A 578 13.70 -17.71 3.78
CA TRP A 578 13.98 -19.10 3.42
C TRP A 578 12.72 -19.97 3.55
N ARG A 579 12.29 -20.58 2.45
CA ARG A 579 11.25 -21.62 2.44
C ARG A 579 11.92 -22.96 2.73
N PHE A 580 12.01 -23.33 4.01
CA PHE A 580 12.66 -24.58 4.43
C PHE A 580 11.80 -25.81 4.18
N ALA A 581 10.47 -25.64 4.04
CA ALA A 581 9.53 -26.70 3.69
C ALA A 581 8.34 -26.14 2.88
N ARG A 582 7.49 -27.01 2.33
CA ARG A 582 6.23 -26.60 1.70
C ARG A 582 5.29 -25.93 2.71
N TRP A 583 5.39 -26.34 3.96
CA TRP A 583 4.59 -25.88 5.09
C TRP A 583 5.29 -24.84 5.96
N GLY A 584 6.51 -24.39 5.64
CA GLY A 584 7.25 -23.46 6.51
C GLY A 584 8.17 -22.49 5.79
N ARG A 585 8.13 -21.24 6.25
CA ARG A 585 8.99 -20.15 5.80
C ARG A 585 9.54 -19.37 6.98
N MET A 586 10.79 -18.98 6.89
CA MET A 586 11.49 -18.13 7.86
C MET A 586 11.88 -16.81 7.20
N TYR A 587 11.79 -15.74 7.96
CA TYR A 587 12.32 -14.43 7.62
C TYR A 587 13.23 -13.94 8.72
N ALA A 588 14.32 -13.29 8.35
CA ALA A 588 15.26 -12.68 9.28
C ALA A 588 15.66 -11.28 8.78
N ARG A 589 15.79 -10.33 9.70
CA ARG A 589 16.33 -9.00 9.41
C ARG A 589 17.29 -8.59 10.52
N ALA A 590 18.43 -8.01 10.14
CA ALA A 590 19.34 -7.32 11.03
C ALA A 590 19.59 -5.91 10.50
N GLY A 591 19.50 -4.91 11.36
CA GLY A 591 19.71 -3.50 11.03
C GLY A 591 20.68 -2.84 11.98
N LEU A 592 21.56 -1.99 11.47
CA LEU A 592 22.49 -1.18 12.24
C LEU A 592 22.46 0.25 11.71
N LEU A 593 22.18 1.22 12.58
CA LEU A 593 22.18 2.65 12.29
C LEU A 593 23.18 3.32 13.21
N THR A 594 24.13 4.08 12.65
CA THR A 594 25.14 4.82 13.41
C THR A 594 25.31 6.24 12.87
N TYR A 595 25.84 7.16 13.68
CA TYR A 595 25.99 8.57 13.36
C TYR A 595 27.45 9.04 13.44
N PRO A 596 28.36 8.48 12.63
CA PRO A 596 29.80 8.81 12.72
C PRO A 596 30.13 10.25 12.31
N PHE A 597 29.25 10.92 11.56
CA PHE A 597 29.49 12.27 11.02
C PHE A 597 28.84 13.38 11.84
N MET A 598 28.28 13.06 13.02
CA MET A 598 27.69 14.06 13.91
C MET A 598 28.74 14.62 14.87
N GLN A 599 28.79 15.95 15.02
CA GLN A 599 29.72 16.62 15.97
C GLN A 599 29.39 16.25 17.43
N LYS A 600 28.12 16.17 17.80
CA LYS A 600 27.68 15.62 19.09
C LYS A 600 27.45 14.13 18.93
N LYS A 601 28.06 13.34 19.83
CA LYS A 601 27.92 11.89 19.84
C LYS A 601 26.44 11.52 19.99
N LYS A 602 25.86 10.94 18.93
CA LYS A 602 24.48 10.44 18.91
C LYS A 602 24.52 8.93 18.99
N PRO A 603 23.78 8.29 19.90
CA PRO A 603 23.77 6.83 20.01
C PRO A 603 23.22 6.19 18.74
N GLY A 604 23.82 5.07 18.35
CA GLY A 604 23.35 4.23 17.26
C GLY A 604 22.20 3.33 17.71
N LYS A 605 21.63 2.60 16.75
CA LYS A 605 20.57 1.61 16.98
C LYS A 605 20.90 0.33 16.25
N ALA A 606 20.76 -0.81 16.93
CA ALA A 606 20.76 -2.13 16.31
C ALA A 606 19.39 -2.79 16.48
N GLU A 607 18.94 -3.48 15.46
CA GLU A 607 17.67 -4.19 15.44
C GLU A 607 17.88 -5.60 14.87
N LEU A 608 17.24 -6.58 15.51
CA LEU A 608 17.17 -7.96 15.02
C LEU A 608 15.71 -8.40 15.01
N LYS A 609 15.25 -8.98 13.91
CA LYS A 609 13.90 -9.54 13.76
C LYS A 609 13.98 -10.94 13.19
N LEU A 610 13.12 -11.83 13.71
CA LEU A 610 12.90 -13.17 13.21
C LEU A 610 11.40 -13.42 13.10
N GLN A 611 10.96 -14.03 11.99
CA GLN A 611 9.58 -14.41 11.79
C GLN A 611 9.52 -15.81 11.16
N PHE A 612 8.61 -16.62 11.68
CA PHE A 612 8.28 -17.93 11.11
C PHE A 612 6.81 -17.92 10.70
N ILE A 613 6.53 -18.47 9.53
CA ILE A 613 5.17 -18.69 9.03
C ILE A 613 5.02 -20.17 8.73
N PHE A 614 4.01 -20.79 9.31
CA PHE A 614 3.67 -22.19 9.14
C PHE A 614 2.32 -22.30 8.44
N TYR A 615 2.25 -23.15 7.46
CA TYR A 615 1.05 -23.45 6.67
C TYR A 615 0.72 -24.94 6.87
N ILE A 616 -0.43 -25.24 7.45
CA ILE A 616 -0.86 -26.60 7.85
C ILE A 616 -2.19 -26.93 7.18
#